data_d6706afae04bcd09b0906238c1d0079c
#
_entry.id   d6706afae04bcd09b0906238c1d0079c
#
_cell.length_a   1.000
_cell.length_b   1.000
_cell.length_c   1.000
_cell.angle_alpha   90.00
_cell.angle_beta   90.00
_cell.angle_gamma   90.00
#
_symmetry.space_group_name_H-M   'P 1'
#
loop_
_entity.id
_entity.type
_entity.pdbx_description
1 polymer ?
#
loop_
_entity_poly.entity_id
_entity_poly.type
_entity_poly.pdbx_seq_one_letter_code
_entity_poly.pdbx_strand_id
1 'polypeptide(L)'
;ITSRLVGSEMCIRDRDMLLRAAIRAPDHGLLRPWRFIVLQGRQRERLGDIMVAHLLEEQPDADNRARDIARSKALRAPTIIVAVAEVTEGHKIPVWEQVLAVGASVQNMMLAAYEQGIGAMWRTGAMANSTLAKEKLGFAAKDQVVAYLYLGKPVGSLKSLPNDSPADFIRELP
;
A
#
# COMPACT_ATOMS: atom_id res chain seq x y z
N ILE A 1 -8.54 -16.76 3.46
CA ILE A 1 -8.06 -16.74 4.86
C ILE A 1 -7.15 -15.53 4.97
N THR A 2 -7.58 -14.54 5.69
CA THR A 2 -6.82 -13.30 5.92
C THR A 2 -5.82 -13.60 7.04
N SER A 3 -4.52 -13.65 6.72
CA SER A 3 -3.48 -13.63 7.75
C SER A 3 -3.66 -12.36 8.57
N ARG A 4 -3.84 -12.50 9.88
CA ARG A 4 -4.01 -11.38 10.80
C ARG A 4 -2.62 -10.84 11.15
N LEU A 5 -2.44 -9.54 10.99
CA LEU A 5 -1.24 -8.84 11.44
C LEU A 5 -1.53 -8.21 12.80
N VAL A 6 -0.71 -8.50 13.79
CA VAL A 6 -0.88 -8.00 15.17
C VAL A 6 0.42 -7.40 15.67
N GLY A 7 0.40 -6.88 16.89
CA GLY A 7 1.57 -6.39 17.61
C GLY A 7 1.43 -4.92 18.00
N SER A 8 2.48 -4.42 18.65
CA SER A 8 2.68 -3.00 18.88
C SER A 8 2.95 -2.26 17.58
N GLU A 9 2.86 -0.94 17.62
CA GLU A 9 3.29 -0.08 16.52
C GLU A 9 4.75 -0.36 16.18
N MET A 10 5.08 -0.24 14.90
CA MET A 10 6.44 -0.36 14.42
C MET A 10 7.30 0.74 15.03
N CYS A 11 8.48 0.39 15.54
CA CYS A 11 9.39 1.38 16.10
C CYS A 11 9.92 2.33 15.00
N ILE A 12 10.41 3.49 15.42
CA ILE A 12 10.91 4.52 14.49
C ILE A 12 12.06 3.97 13.64
N ARG A 13 12.94 3.17 14.22
CA ARG A 13 14.09 2.57 13.52
C ARG A 13 13.66 1.62 12.40
N ASP A 14 12.74 0.71 12.69
CA ASP A 14 12.26 -0.26 11.70
C ASP A 14 11.56 0.46 10.55
N ARG A 15 10.73 1.46 10.88
CA ARG A 15 10.06 2.30 9.88
C ARG A 15 11.06 3.02 8.96
N ASP A 16 12.09 3.64 9.54
CA ASP A 16 13.12 4.36 8.78
C ASP A 16 13.84 3.41 7.84
N MET A 17 14.15 2.19 8.28
CA MET A 17 14.80 1.18 7.46
C MET A 17 13.92 0.76 6.27
N LEU A 18 12.61 0.53 6.47
CA LEU A 18 11.70 0.21 5.37
C LEU A 18 11.63 1.35 4.36
N LEU A 19 11.55 2.60 4.82
CA LEU A 19 11.48 3.77 3.94
C LEU A 19 12.81 3.99 3.20
N ARG A 20 13.96 3.72 3.84
CA ARG A 20 15.27 3.74 3.17
C ARG A 20 15.37 2.68 2.07
N ALA A 21 14.86 1.47 2.30
CA ALA A 21 14.79 0.45 1.28
C ALA A 21 13.88 0.89 0.11
N ALA A 22 12.73 1.50 0.42
CA ALA A 22 11.78 1.99 -0.57
C ALA A 22 12.41 2.98 -1.56
N ILE A 23 13.11 4.00 -1.06
CA ILE A 23 13.70 5.05 -1.90
C ILE A 23 14.94 4.60 -2.69
N ARG A 24 15.34 3.32 -2.58
CA ARG A 24 16.38 2.69 -3.42
C ARG A 24 15.81 2.04 -4.68
N ALA A 25 14.50 2.11 -4.88
CA ALA A 25 13.87 1.61 -6.08
C ALA A 25 14.41 2.31 -7.35
N PRO A 26 14.49 1.60 -8.49
CA PRO A 26 14.85 2.21 -9.75
C PRO A 26 13.82 3.29 -10.14
N ASP A 27 14.31 4.41 -10.61
CA ASP A 27 13.50 5.59 -10.97
C ASP A 27 14.08 6.25 -12.20
N HIS A 28 13.42 6.06 -13.32
CA HIS A 28 13.85 6.64 -14.59
C HIS A 28 13.74 8.17 -14.52
N GLY A 29 14.85 8.84 -14.82
CA GLY A 29 14.94 10.30 -14.85
C GLY A 29 15.00 10.96 -13.46
N LEU A 30 15.14 10.20 -12.37
CA LEU A 30 15.26 10.70 -11.01
C LEU A 30 14.11 11.62 -10.59
N LEU A 31 12.89 11.30 -11.01
CA LEU A 31 11.67 12.05 -10.68
C LEU A 31 11.27 11.89 -9.21
N ARG A 32 11.68 10.78 -8.57
CA ARG A 32 11.36 10.45 -7.19
C ARG A 32 9.86 10.56 -6.90
N PRO A 33 9.02 9.81 -7.66
CA PRO A 33 7.57 10.00 -7.65
C PRO A 33 6.89 9.49 -6.38
N TRP A 34 7.62 8.77 -5.52
CA TRP A 34 7.07 8.16 -4.32
C TRP A 34 6.77 9.18 -3.22
N ARG A 35 5.56 9.05 -2.65
CA ARG A 35 5.17 9.70 -1.38
C ARG A 35 4.62 8.62 -0.46
N PHE A 36 4.95 8.74 0.81
CA PHE A 36 4.55 7.75 1.80
C PHE A 36 3.82 8.44 2.96
N ILE A 37 2.63 7.91 3.30
CA ILE A 37 1.93 8.28 4.53
C ILE A 37 2.03 7.09 5.48
N VAL A 38 2.65 7.30 6.64
CA VAL A 38 2.72 6.28 7.68
C VAL A 38 1.62 6.51 8.69
N LEU A 39 0.78 5.51 8.88
CA LEU A 39 -0.39 5.56 9.74
C LEU A 39 -0.25 4.56 10.89
N GLN A 40 -0.23 5.07 12.12
CA GLN A 40 -0.14 4.32 13.35
C GLN A 40 -1.13 4.90 14.37
N GLY A 41 -1.50 4.12 15.40
CA GLY A 41 -2.41 4.58 16.44
C GLY A 41 -3.70 5.18 15.87
N ARG A 42 -4.05 6.38 16.33
CA ARG A 42 -5.25 7.12 15.92
C ARG A 42 -5.25 7.55 14.45
N GLN A 43 -4.09 7.62 13.80
CA GLN A 43 -4.02 7.98 12.38
C GLN A 43 -4.70 6.91 11.50
N ARG A 44 -4.73 5.64 11.94
CA ARG A 44 -5.45 4.57 11.24
C ARG A 44 -6.97 4.78 11.29
N GLU A 45 -7.49 5.37 12.35
CA GLU A 45 -8.92 5.72 12.48
C GLU A 45 -9.32 6.72 11.40
N ARG A 46 -8.45 7.74 11.13
CA ARG A 46 -8.67 8.68 10.02
C ARG A 46 -8.72 7.97 8.66
N LEU A 47 -7.87 6.97 8.44
CA LEU A 47 -7.98 6.16 7.23
C LEU A 47 -9.30 5.38 7.19
N GLY A 48 -9.75 4.87 8.34
CA GLY A 48 -11.06 4.22 8.48
C GLY A 48 -12.21 5.17 8.09
N ASP A 49 -12.15 6.43 8.50
CA ASP A 49 -13.14 7.43 8.12
C ASP A 49 -13.11 7.75 6.61
N ILE A 50 -11.92 7.78 5.99
CA ILE A 50 -11.79 7.90 4.54
C ILE A 50 -12.41 6.69 3.82
N MET A 51 -12.22 5.48 4.36
CA MET A 51 -12.83 4.26 3.83
C MET A 51 -14.37 4.29 3.91
N VAL A 52 -14.91 4.85 4.99
CA VAL A 52 -16.36 5.05 5.12
C VAL A 52 -16.85 6.11 4.14
N ALA A 53 -16.14 7.22 3.99
CA ALA A 53 -16.51 8.27 3.04
C ALA A 53 -16.55 7.73 1.60
N HIS A 54 -15.56 6.95 1.19
CA HIS A 54 -15.55 6.27 -0.10
C HIS A 54 -16.71 5.28 -0.25
N LEU A 55 -17.01 4.49 0.80
CA LEU A 55 -18.17 3.58 0.77
C LEU A 55 -19.47 4.36 0.54
N LEU A 56 -19.66 5.51 1.19
CA LEU A 56 -20.87 6.33 1.06
C LEU A 56 -20.96 7.05 -0.29
N GLU A 57 -19.83 7.31 -0.95
CA GLU A 57 -19.80 7.80 -2.34
C GLU A 57 -20.32 6.73 -3.31
N GLU A 58 -19.93 5.48 -3.12
CA GLU A 58 -20.34 4.34 -3.96
C GLU A 58 -21.73 3.81 -3.58
N GLN A 59 -22.07 3.87 -2.31
CA GLN A 59 -23.31 3.33 -1.72
C GLN A 59 -23.86 4.30 -0.68
N PRO A 60 -24.61 5.34 -1.08
CA PRO A 60 -25.14 6.37 -0.17
C PRO A 60 -26.00 5.80 0.98
N ASP A 61 -26.73 4.72 0.71
CA ASP A 61 -27.65 4.06 1.66
C ASP A 61 -26.97 2.95 2.49
N ALA A 62 -25.62 2.86 2.48
CA ALA A 62 -24.90 1.85 3.25
C ALA A 62 -25.29 1.92 4.73
N ASP A 63 -25.67 0.78 5.31
CA ASP A 63 -26.07 0.66 6.70
C ASP A 63 -24.88 0.82 7.68
N ASN A 64 -25.17 0.91 8.96
CA ASN A 64 -24.15 1.04 9.99
C ASN A 64 -23.18 -0.14 10.00
N ARG A 65 -23.66 -1.35 9.71
CA ARG A 65 -22.81 -2.56 9.66
C ARG A 65 -21.80 -2.46 8.52
N ALA A 66 -22.22 -2.02 7.32
CA ALA A 66 -21.32 -1.82 6.19
C ALA A 66 -20.26 -0.74 6.47
N ARG A 67 -20.67 0.36 7.12
CA ARG A 67 -19.77 1.44 7.56
C ARG A 67 -18.73 0.95 8.58
N ASP A 68 -19.15 0.16 9.56
CA ASP A 68 -18.25 -0.42 10.57
C ASP A 68 -17.27 -1.42 9.94
N ILE A 69 -17.72 -2.23 8.99
CA ILE A 69 -16.85 -3.12 8.22
C ILE A 69 -15.82 -2.30 7.41
N ALA A 70 -16.25 -1.23 6.76
CA ALA A 70 -15.33 -0.37 6.01
C ALA A 70 -14.27 0.24 6.93
N ARG A 71 -14.68 0.86 8.03
CA ARG A 71 -13.79 1.47 9.04
C ARG A 71 -12.81 0.44 9.62
N SER A 72 -13.26 -0.76 9.93
CA SER A 72 -12.45 -1.81 10.53
C SER A 72 -11.29 -2.28 9.63
N LYS A 73 -11.38 -2.06 8.31
CA LYS A 73 -10.30 -2.44 7.39
C LYS A 73 -9.00 -1.71 7.71
N ALA A 74 -9.06 -0.46 8.16
CA ALA A 74 -7.89 0.31 8.57
C ALA A 74 -7.24 -0.19 9.87
N LEU A 75 -7.93 -1.04 10.63
CA LEU A 75 -7.45 -1.55 11.91
C LEU A 75 -6.89 -2.98 11.83
N ARG A 76 -6.75 -3.53 10.62
CA ARG A 76 -6.30 -4.92 10.42
C ARG A 76 -4.80 -5.14 10.64
N ALA A 77 -4.03 -4.08 10.79
CA ALA A 77 -2.62 -4.12 11.14
C ALA A 77 -2.25 -2.93 12.03
N PRO A 78 -1.23 -3.04 12.88
CA PRO A 78 -0.80 -1.95 13.76
C PRO A 78 -0.19 -0.76 12.99
N THR A 79 0.35 -1.00 11.80
CA THR A 79 0.92 0.04 10.93
C THR A 79 0.42 -0.14 9.50
N ILE A 80 0.09 0.97 8.84
CA ILE A 80 -0.21 1.00 7.41
C ILE A 80 0.68 2.08 6.78
N ILE A 81 1.33 1.74 5.67
CA ILE A 81 2.01 2.72 4.83
C ILE A 81 1.20 2.85 3.53
N VAL A 82 0.71 4.06 3.26
CA VAL A 82 0.11 4.37 1.97
C VAL A 82 1.21 4.85 1.05
N ALA A 83 1.43 4.14 -0.05
CA ALA A 83 2.39 4.52 -1.08
C ALA A 83 1.65 5.12 -2.28
N VAL A 84 2.03 6.33 -2.65
CA VAL A 84 1.40 7.10 -3.72
C VAL A 84 2.45 7.53 -4.73
N ALA A 85 2.14 7.41 -6.00
CA ALA A 85 2.88 8.04 -7.08
C ALA A 85 2.32 9.45 -7.29
N GLU A 86 3.10 10.46 -6.92
CA GLU A 86 2.87 11.86 -7.24
C GLU A 86 3.31 12.09 -8.67
N VAL A 87 2.33 12.16 -9.57
CA VAL A 87 2.55 12.07 -11.01
C VAL A 87 2.94 13.41 -11.61
N THR A 88 4.02 13.43 -12.39
CA THR A 88 4.41 14.54 -13.26
C THR A 88 3.89 14.27 -14.66
N GLU A 89 2.75 14.89 -15.01
CA GLU A 89 2.16 14.80 -16.33
C GLU A 89 2.97 15.63 -17.35
N GLY A 90 2.89 15.24 -18.63
CA GLY A 90 3.58 15.95 -19.72
C GLY A 90 5.11 15.79 -19.71
N HIS A 91 5.67 14.99 -18.80
CA HIS A 91 7.09 14.69 -18.78
C HIS A 91 7.45 13.63 -19.83
N LYS A 92 8.70 13.64 -20.33
CA LYS A 92 9.21 12.60 -21.25
C LYS A 92 9.15 11.18 -20.69
N ILE A 93 9.20 11.05 -19.36
CA ILE A 93 9.02 9.78 -18.67
C ILE A 93 7.50 9.57 -18.47
N PRO A 94 6.92 8.53 -19.06
CA PRO A 94 5.48 8.33 -19.03
C PRO A 94 4.98 7.98 -17.62
N VAL A 95 3.71 8.29 -17.33
CA VAL A 95 3.07 8.09 -16.03
C VAL A 95 3.20 6.65 -15.52
N TRP A 96 3.04 5.66 -16.41
CA TRP A 96 3.13 4.26 -16.01
C TRP A 96 4.51 3.87 -15.46
N GLU A 97 5.62 4.44 -15.97
CA GLU A 97 6.96 4.21 -15.41
C GLU A 97 7.10 4.82 -14.01
N GLN A 98 6.51 6.00 -13.80
CA GLN A 98 6.50 6.64 -12.47
C GLN A 98 5.73 5.79 -11.46
N VAL A 99 4.61 5.21 -11.86
CA VAL A 99 3.81 4.29 -11.02
C VAL A 99 4.58 2.99 -10.74
N LEU A 100 5.25 2.42 -11.75
CA LEU A 100 6.08 1.23 -11.56
C LEU A 100 7.26 1.47 -10.61
N ALA A 101 7.89 2.64 -10.65
CA ALA A 101 8.95 3.00 -9.70
C ALA A 101 8.43 2.96 -8.25
N VAL A 102 7.20 3.45 -8.01
CA VAL A 102 6.56 3.34 -6.69
C VAL A 102 6.19 1.89 -6.36
N GLY A 103 5.74 1.11 -7.33
CA GLY A 103 5.51 -0.33 -7.15
C GLY A 103 6.79 -1.07 -6.73
N ALA A 104 7.92 -0.78 -7.39
CA ALA A 104 9.22 -1.31 -7.01
C ALA A 104 9.63 -0.88 -5.59
N SER A 105 9.33 0.38 -5.20
CA SER A 105 9.58 0.86 -3.84
C SER A 105 8.79 0.09 -2.78
N VAL A 106 7.53 -0.25 -3.07
CA VAL A 106 6.68 -1.08 -2.19
C VAL A 106 7.25 -2.49 -2.06
N GLN A 107 7.71 -3.09 -3.17
CA GLN A 107 8.35 -4.41 -3.14
C GLN A 107 9.62 -4.39 -2.29
N ASN A 108 10.46 -3.36 -2.40
CA ASN A 108 11.64 -3.21 -1.55
C ASN A 108 11.26 -3.13 -0.06
N MET A 109 10.20 -2.40 0.30
CA MET A 109 9.69 -2.37 1.67
C MET A 109 9.24 -3.75 2.15
N MET A 110 8.57 -4.51 1.29
CA MET A 110 8.10 -5.86 1.64
C MET A 110 9.26 -6.83 1.90
N LEU A 111 10.32 -6.77 1.08
CA LEU A 111 11.53 -7.57 1.28
C LEU A 111 12.26 -7.18 2.57
N ALA A 112 12.42 -5.86 2.82
CA ALA A 112 13.03 -5.38 4.05
C ALA A 112 12.19 -5.74 5.30
N ALA A 113 10.86 -5.71 5.20
CA ALA A 113 9.96 -6.16 6.26
C ALA A 113 10.14 -7.65 6.55
N TYR A 114 10.19 -8.48 5.51
CA TYR A 114 10.40 -9.92 5.64
C TYR A 114 11.70 -10.24 6.37
N GLU A 115 12.80 -9.58 6.01
CA GLU A 115 14.11 -9.74 6.65
C GLU A 115 14.06 -9.40 8.14
N GLN A 116 13.17 -8.50 8.55
CA GLN A 116 12.98 -8.13 9.96
C GLN A 116 11.92 -8.97 10.68
N GLY A 117 11.39 -10.02 10.04
CA GLY A 117 10.30 -10.83 10.60
C GLY A 117 8.96 -10.07 10.70
N ILE A 118 8.82 -8.97 9.96
CA ILE A 118 7.59 -8.19 9.89
C ILE A 118 6.75 -8.72 8.73
N GLY A 119 5.52 -9.12 9.02
CA GLY A 119 4.55 -9.48 7.98
C GLY A 119 4.10 -8.25 7.21
N ALA A 120 4.06 -8.36 5.89
CA ALA A 120 3.61 -7.31 5.00
C ALA A 120 2.49 -7.82 4.09
N MET A 121 1.46 -6.98 3.86
CA MET A 121 0.38 -7.29 2.94
C MET A 121 0.06 -6.07 2.09
N TRP A 122 0.31 -6.19 0.80
CA TRP A 122 -0.05 -5.18 -0.20
C TRP A 122 -1.53 -5.29 -0.55
N ARG A 123 -2.25 -4.19 -0.41
CA ARG A 123 -3.64 -4.05 -0.84
C ARG A 123 -3.82 -2.76 -1.62
N THR A 124 -4.82 -2.77 -2.51
CA THR A 124 -5.28 -1.62 -3.28
C THR A 124 -6.81 -1.49 -3.15
N GLY A 125 -7.57 -2.23 -3.96
CA GLY A 125 -9.02 -2.16 -4.00
C GLY A 125 -9.55 -0.88 -4.67
N ALA A 126 -10.87 -0.72 -4.69
CA ALA A 126 -11.55 0.41 -5.35
C ALA A 126 -11.08 1.77 -4.81
N MET A 127 -10.84 1.86 -3.50
CA MET A 127 -10.39 3.10 -2.85
C MET A 127 -9.07 3.65 -3.42
N ALA A 128 -8.20 2.81 -4.01
CA ALA A 128 -6.95 3.28 -4.62
C ALA A 128 -7.20 4.18 -5.86
N ASN A 129 -8.34 4.00 -6.51
CA ASN A 129 -8.74 4.80 -7.67
C ASN A 129 -9.68 5.98 -7.31
N SER A 130 -10.20 6.03 -6.07
CA SER A 130 -11.15 7.06 -5.63
C SER A 130 -10.48 8.44 -5.56
N THR A 131 -11.01 9.41 -6.30
CA THR A 131 -10.59 10.81 -6.24
C THR A 131 -10.82 11.38 -4.84
N LEU A 132 -11.98 11.09 -4.23
CA LEU A 132 -12.29 11.48 -2.87
C LEU A 132 -11.24 10.98 -1.86
N ALA A 133 -10.84 9.70 -1.98
CA ALA A 133 -9.83 9.14 -1.08
C ALA A 133 -8.46 9.80 -1.27
N LYS A 134 -8.04 10.07 -2.51
CA LYS A 134 -6.79 10.78 -2.82
C LYS A 134 -6.79 12.18 -2.22
N GLU A 135 -7.85 12.95 -2.43
CA GLU A 135 -8.01 14.30 -1.90
C GLU A 135 -7.95 14.32 -0.36
N LYS A 136 -8.68 13.40 0.29
CA LYS A 136 -8.65 13.26 1.76
C LYS A 136 -7.29 12.82 2.31
N LEU A 137 -6.47 12.16 1.50
CA LEU A 137 -5.08 11.83 1.81
C LEU A 137 -4.10 12.97 1.47
N GLY A 138 -4.58 14.06 0.86
CA GLY A 138 -3.77 15.23 0.51
C GLY A 138 -3.09 15.15 -0.86
N PHE A 139 -3.61 14.32 -1.77
CA PHE A 139 -3.09 14.14 -3.13
C PHE A 139 -4.05 14.66 -4.20
N ALA A 140 -3.51 14.95 -5.36
CA ALA A 140 -4.30 15.36 -6.52
C ALA A 140 -5.01 14.16 -7.18
N ALA A 141 -6.07 14.44 -7.93
CA ALA A 141 -6.83 13.41 -8.65
C ALA A 141 -5.96 12.61 -9.63
N LYS A 142 -4.95 13.25 -10.24
CA LYS A 142 -3.99 12.63 -11.17
C LYS A 142 -3.04 11.65 -10.51
N ASP A 143 -2.75 11.80 -9.21
CA ASP A 143 -1.83 10.95 -8.48
C ASP A 143 -2.40 9.53 -8.33
N GLN A 144 -1.52 8.54 -8.15
CA GLN A 144 -1.93 7.14 -8.11
C GLN A 144 -1.59 6.53 -6.75
N VAL A 145 -2.59 6.06 -6.03
CA VAL A 145 -2.36 5.22 -4.84
C VAL A 145 -1.94 3.83 -5.32
N VAL A 146 -0.68 3.49 -5.08
CA VAL A 146 -0.07 2.23 -5.52
C VAL A 146 -0.31 1.13 -4.50
N ALA A 147 -0.25 1.45 -3.21
CA ALA A 147 -0.43 0.46 -2.16
C ALA A 147 -0.98 1.08 -0.86
N TYR A 148 -1.82 0.30 -0.20
CA TYR A 148 -2.02 0.32 1.24
C TYR A 148 -1.24 -0.88 1.79
N LEU A 149 -0.02 -0.65 2.29
CA LEU A 149 0.86 -1.70 2.80
C LEU A 149 0.60 -1.89 4.30
N TYR A 150 -0.04 -2.99 4.64
CA TYR A 150 -0.33 -3.38 6.01
C TYR A 150 0.88 -4.11 6.60
N LEU A 151 1.34 -3.68 7.77
CA LEU A 151 2.55 -4.16 8.41
C LEU A 151 2.28 -4.54 9.86
N GLY A 152 2.82 -5.68 10.29
CA GLY A 152 2.69 -6.18 11.66
C GLY A 152 3.27 -7.57 11.82
N LYS A 153 3.22 -8.11 13.04
CA LYS A 153 3.64 -9.49 13.29
C LYS A 153 2.63 -10.47 12.71
N PRO A 154 3.04 -11.42 11.85
CA PRO A 154 2.14 -12.43 11.33
C PRO A 154 1.65 -13.37 12.45
N VAL A 155 0.36 -13.74 12.41
CA VAL A 155 -0.23 -14.70 13.36
C VAL A 155 -0.69 -15.94 12.61
N GLY A 156 -0.37 -17.11 13.16
CA GLY A 156 -0.68 -18.40 12.56
C GLY A 156 0.40 -18.88 11.60
N SER A 157 0.14 -20.02 10.96
CA SER A 157 1.03 -20.59 9.96
C SER A 157 1.02 -19.74 8.69
N LEU A 158 2.20 -19.48 8.15
CA LEU A 158 2.32 -18.90 6.81
C LEU A 158 1.77 -19.90 5.78
N LYS A 159 1.15 -19.38 4.73
CA LYS A 159 0.73 -20.22 3.61
C LYS A 159 1.96 -20.80 2.92
N SER A 160 1.86 -22.04 2.46
CA SER A 160 2.85 -22.60 1.52
C SER A 160 2.90 -21.72 0.26
N LEU A 161 4.10 -21.54 -0.24
CA LEU A 161 4.29 -20.88 -1.53
C LEU A 161 3.74 -21.78 -2.65
N PRO A 162 3.17 -21.22 -3.72
CA PRO A 162 2.89 -21.97 -4.95
C PRO A 162 4.17 -22.63 -5.45
N ASN A 163 4.03 -23.81 -6.05
CA ASN A 163 5.15 -24.52 -6.68
C ASN A 163 5.17 -24.23 -8.19
N ASP A 164 5.15 -22.96 -8.55
CA ASP A 164 5.18 -22.53 -9.95
C ASP A 164 6.60 -22.68 -10.51
N SER A 165 6.69 -23.17 -11.76
CA SER A 165 7.97 -23.23 -12.46
C SER A 165 8.26 -21.90 -13.15
N PRO A 166 9.49 -21.34 -13.02
CA PRO A 166 9.88 -20.16 -13.81
C PRO A 166 9.72 -20.36 -15.31
N ALA A 167 9.80 -21.59 -15.81
CA ALA A 167 9.64 -21.92 -17.23
C ALA A 167 8.24 -21.56 -17.76
N ASP A 168 7.21 -21.56 -16.90
CA ASP A 168 5.85 -21.20 -17.29
C ASP A 168 5.70 -19.71 -17.65
N PHE A 169 6.67 -18.89 -17.28
CA PHE A 169 6.69 -17.44 -17.46
C PHE A 169 7.76 -16.95 -18.45
N ILE A 170 8.54 -17.90 -19.05
CA ILE A 170 9.61 -17.58 -20.01
C ILE A 170 9.07 -17.83 -21.43
N ARG A 171 9.38 -16.93 -22.34
CA ARG A 171 9.19 -17.13 -23.78
C ARG A 171 10.49 -16.80 -24.48
N GLU A 172 10.94 -17.73 -25.35
CA GLU A 172 12.06 -17.49 -26.22
C GLU A 172 11.59 -16.76 -27.50
N LEU A 173 12.43 -15.91 -28.05
CA LEU A 173 12.18 -15.33 -29.36
C LEU A 173 12.37 -16.43 -30.41
N PRO A 174 11.52 -16.51 -31.42
CA PRO A 174 11.62 -17.47 -32.54
C PRO A 174 12.85 -17.22 -33.39
#